data_859ced479739cadd1a4f3c1c3100b32f
#
_entry.id   859ced479739cadd1a4f3c1c3100b32f
#
_cell.length_a   1.000
_cell.length_b   1.000
_cell.length_c   1.000
_cell.angle_alpha   90.00
_cell.angle_beta   90.00
_cell.angle_gamma   90.00
#
_symmetry.space_group_name_H-M   'P 1'
#
loop_
_entity.id
_entity.type
_entity.pdbx_description
1 polymer ?
#
loop_
_entity_poly.entity_id
_entity_poly.type
_entity_poly.pdbx_seq_one_letter_code
_entity_poly.pdbx_strand_id
1 'polypeptide(L)'
;MTRLLLIWLALLAALAGAPAAAQPELPPRPEGPVYDGANIISPADKAALDARLRAYNETTGRAVIVATVPSLEGQEIEPFAQALAESWGIGGQESENGLLFLVAPNERRMRIHTARGLQERMTDIMSGRIIRDVVTPRFKAGDLSGGIVAGVDAIVQQLDMDPAQAKAIEEAEKARQARVAKVAAPAIAGVFFWIAMLVFFAIVFGRRTRGRRYHGRGGDAASAVGNVLMWTAINAAMNSGRGSGGGWGGGGGGGGGGGFGGFGGGGGGFNGGGASGGW
;
A
#
# COMPACT_ATOMS: atom_id res chain seq x y z
N MET A 1 33.42 -4.21 -46.76
CA MET A 1 32.06 -3.64 -46.66
C MET A 1 31.01 -4.67 -46.27
N THR A 2 31.00 -5.88 -46.85
CA THR A 2 30.04 -6.96 -46.57
C THR A 2 30.02 -7.44 -45.11
N ARG A 3 31.14 -7.51 -44.41
CA ARG A 3 31.22 -7.96 -43.02
C ARG A 3 30.61 -6.97 -42.00
N LEU A 4 30.75 -5.67 -42.28
CA LEU A 4 30.10 -4.63 -41.47
C LEU A 4 28.59 -4.65 -41.66
N LEU A 5 28.10 -4.88 -42.85
CA LEU A 5 26.68 -4.97 -43.15
C LEU A 5 26.02 -6.18 -42.47
N LEU A 6 26.71 -7.32 -42.39
CA LEU A 6 26.24 -8.50 -41.66
C LEU A 6 26.17 -8.29 -40.14
N ILE A 7 27.13 -7.55 -39.57
CA ILE A 7 27.12 -7.20 -38.13
C ILE A 7 25.95 -6.29 -37.81
N TRP A 8 25.67 -5.27 -38.65
CA TRP A 8 24.53 -4.38 -38.50
C TRP A 8 23.18 -5.12 -38.65
N LEU A 9 23.11 -6.07 -39.60
CA LEU A 9 21.91 -6.88 -39.79
C LEU A 9 21.65 -7.83 -38.60
N ALA A 10 22.71 -8.42 -38.03
CA ALA A 10 22.61 -9.25 -36.82
C ALA A 10 22.21 -8.44 -35.58
N LEU A 11 22.71 -7.18 -35.45
CA LEU A 11 22.33 -6.27 -34.37
C LEU A 11 20.87 -5.84 -34.48
N LEU A 12 20.39 -5.57 -35.68
CA LEU A 12 19.00 -5.23 -35.96
C LEU A 12 18.05 -6.41 -35.67
N ALA A 13 18.47 -7.64 -36.05
CA ALA A 13 17.70 -8.84 -35.73
C ALA A 13 17.64 -9.15 -34.24
N ALA A 14 18.71 -8.85 -33.48
CA ALA A 14 18.71 -8.97 -32.01
C ALA A 14 17.80 -7.95 -31.31
N LEU A 15 17.63 -6.74 -31.87
CA LEU A 15 16.69 -5.74 -31.37
C LEU A 15 15.22 -6.08 -31.69
N ALA A 16 14.95 -6.80 -32.78
CA ALA A 16 13.60 -7.20 -33.17
C ALA A 16 13.04 -8.39 -32.35
N GLY A 17 13.90 -9.07 -31.60
CA GLY A 17 13.56 -10.24 -30.79
C GLY A 17 13.21 -9.92 -29.32
N ALA A 18 12.89 -8.68 -28.97
CA ALA A 18 12.35 -8.40 -27.63
C ALA A 18 11.03 -9.18 -27.45
N PRO A 19 10.91 -10.07 -26.46
CA PRO A 19 9.65 -10.74 -26.20
C PRO A 19 8.60 -9.65 -25.97
N ALA A 20 7.56 -9.65 -26.79
CA ALA A 20 6.36 -8.85 -26.50
C ALA A 20 5.92 -9.28 -25.11
N ALA A 21 5.98 -8.36 -24.13
CA ALA A 21 5.44 -8.61 -22.82
C ALA A 21 3.98 -9.02 -23.03
N ALA A 22 3.65 -10.27 -22.73
CA ALA A 22 2.29 -10.78 -22.85
C ALA A 22 1.43 -9.84 -21.99
N GLN A 23 0.46 -9.20 -22.62
CA GLN A 23 -0.51 -8.42 -21.85
C GLN A 23 -1.27 -9.40 -20.97
N PRO A 24 -1.38 -9.11 -19.68
CA PRO A 24 -2.07 -10.01 -18.76
C PRO A 24 -3.50 -10.22 -19.23
N GLU A 25 -3.95 -11.44 -19.13
CA GLU A 25 -5.31 -11.81 -19.49
C GLU A 25 -6.25 -11.31 -18.40
N LEU A 26 -6.92 -10.18 -18.68
CA LEU A 26 -7.91 -9.62 -17.76
C LEU A 26 -9.12 -10.54 -17.68
N PRO A 27 -9.70 -10.75 -16.48
CA PRO A 27 -10.90 -11.57 -16.34
C PRO A 27 -12.07 -10.98 -17.16
N PRO A 28 -12.93 -11.85 -17.71
CA PRO A 28 -14.08 -11.40 -18.49
C PRO A 28 -15.04 -10.58 -17.62
N ARG A 29 -15.75 -9.65 -18.26
CA ARG A 29 -16.76 -8.82 -17.57
C ARG A 29 -17.83 -9.72 -16.97
N PRO A 30 -18.13 -9.61 -15.67
CA PRO A 30 -19.19 -10.36 -15.02
C PRO A 30 -20.59 -9.86 -15.44
N GLU A 31 -21.58 -10.72 -15.32
CA GLU A 31 -23.00 -10.36 -15.54
C GLU A 31 -23.57 -9.48 -14.42
N GLY A 32 -22.92 -9.48 -13.25
CA GLY A 32 -23.33 -8.74 -12.06
C GLY A 32 -22.28 -7.81 -11.51
N PRO A 33 -22.61 -7.04 -10.47
CA PRO A 33 -21.68 -6.13 -9.81
C PRO A 33 -20.63 -6.82 -8.95
N VAL A 34 -20.69 -8.15 -8.76
CA VAL A 34 -19.74 -8.88 -7.92
C VAL A 34 -19.05 -9.99 -8.70
N TYR A 35 -17.77 -9.81 -8.97
CA TYR A 35 -16.87 -10.81 -9.53
C TYR A 35 -15.98 -11.39 -8.44
N ASP A 36 -16.14 -12.67 -8.14
CA ASP A 36 -15.34 -13.36 -7.12
C ASP A 36 -14.47 -14.46 -7.74
N GLY A 37 -13.43 -14.04 -8.47
CA GLY A 37 -12.46 -14.96 -9.09
C GLY A 37 -11.52 -15.60 -8.08
N ALA A 38 -11.30 -14.96 -6.93
CA ALA A 38 -10.45 -15.50 -5.86
C ALA A 38 -11.20 -16.43 -4.88
N ASN A 39 -12.53 -16.55 -5.00
CA ASN A 39 -13.39 -17.36 -4.12
C ASN A 39 -13.21 -17.03 -2.62
N ILE A 40 -13.11 -15.73 -2.29
CA ILE A 40 -12.94 -15.24 -0.91
C ILE A 40 -14.20 -14.63 -0.30
N ILE A 41 -15.26 -14.49 -1.09
CA ILE A 41 -16.56 -13.98 -0.63
C ILE A 41 -17.47 -15.19 -0.34
N SER A 42 -18.12 -15.19 0.83
CA SER A 42 -19.09 -16.25 1.11
C SER A 42 -20.24 -16.21 0.10
N PRO A 43 -20.84 -17.35 -0.27
CA PRO A 43 -21.95 -17.37 -1.22
C PRO A 43 -23.14 -16.51 -0.77
N ALA A 44 -23.39 -16.43 0.53
CA ALA A 44 -24.45 -15.61 1.10
C ALA A 44 -24.13 -14.10 0.94
N ASP A 45 -22.92 -13.69 1.27
CA ASP A 45 -22.48 -12.31 1.14
C ASP A 45 -22.42 -11.88 -0.34
N LYS A 46 -21.96 -12.77 -1.23
CA LYS A 46 -21.94 -12.51 -2.67
C LYS A 46 -23.34 -12.23 -3.21
N ALA A 47 -24.31 -13.07 -2.87
CA ALA A 47 -25.70 -12.90 -3.30
C ALA A 47 -26.31 -11.60 -2.73
N ALA A 48 -26.05 -11.30 -1.45
CA ALA A 48 -26.53 -10.07 -0.80
C ALA A 48 -25.92 -8.82 -1.42
N LEU A 49 -24.59 -8.82 -1.67
CA LEU A 49 -23.89 -7.71 -2.33
C LEU A 49 -24.38 -7.50 -3.77
N ASP A 50 -24.57 -8.59 -4.53
CA ASP A 50 -25.06 -8.51 -5.92
C ASP A 50 -26.44 -7.85 -5.98
N ALA A 51 -27.39 -8.33 -5.19
CA ALA A 51 -28.74 -7.77 -5.12
C ALA A 51 -28.74 -6.29 -4.71
N ARG A 52 -27.95 -5.97 -3.67
CA ARG A 52 -27.85 -4.60 -3.15
C ARG A 52 -27.23 -3.62 -4.15
N LEU A 53 -26.12 -4.01 -4.78
CA LEU A 53 -25.41 -3.14 -5.70
C LEU A 53 -26.15 -2.94 -7.03
N ARG A 54 -26.97 -3.93 -7.47
CA ARG A 54 -27.91 -3.76 -8.58
C ARG A 54 -28.98 -2.71 -8.23
N ALA A 55 -29.65 -2.88 -7.09
CA ALA A 55 -30.64 -1.92 -6.63
C ALA A 55 -30.05 -0.51 -6.44
N TYR A 56 -28.81 -0.41 -5.94
CA TYR A 56 -28.11 0.84 -5.81
C TYR A 56 -27.86 1.53 -7.16
N ASN A 57 -27.41 0.76 -8.14
CA ASN A 57 -27.22 1.28 -9.50
C ASN A 57 -28.54 1.73 -10.14
N GLU A 58 -29.60 0.94 -10.02
CA GLU A 58 -30.93 1.27 -10.56
C GLU A 58 -31.49 2.57 -9.97
N THR A 59 -31.28 2.80 -8.67
CA THR A 59 -31.82 3.98 -7.98
C THR A 59 -30.99 5.23 -8.13
N THR A 60 -29.66 5.10 -8.22
CA THR A 60 -28.74 6.24 -8.19
C THR A 60 -28.01 6.50 -9.51
N GLY A 61 -28.02 5.57 -10.43
CA GLY A 61 -27.21 5.59 -11.65
C GLY A 61 -25.70 5.45 -11.40
N ARG A 62 -25.29 5.04 -10.19
CA ARG A 62 -23.88 4.85 -9.82
C ARG A 62 -23.53 3.38 -9.80
N ALA A 63 -22.51 3.00 -10.57
CA ALA A 63 -22.05 1.62 -10.64
C ALA A 63 -20.93 1.34 -9.63
N VAL A 64 -21.21 0.57 -8.59
CA VAL A 64 -20.20 0.06 -7.67
C VAL A 64 -19.96 -1.41 -7.99
N ILE A 65 -18.74 -1.75 -8.39
CA ILE A 65 -18.34 -3.11 -8.77
C ILE A 65 -17.31 -3.61 -7.77
N VAL A 66 -17.49 -4.84 -7.31
CA VAL A 66 -16.52 -5.57 -6.49
C VAL A 66 -15.85 -6.63 -7.35
N ALA A 67 -14.53 -6.65 -7.37
CA ALA A 67 -13.77 -7.68 -8.06
C ALA A 67 -12.75 -8.30 -7.11
N THR A 68 -12.72 -9.61 -7.04
CA THR A 68 -11.62 -10.34 -6.41
C THR A 68 -10.89 -11.14 -7.48
N VAL A 69 -9.58 -11.00 -7.55
CA VAL A 69 -8.71 -11.74 -8.47
C VAL A 69 -7.70 -12.53 -7.67
N PRO A 70 -7.39 -13.79 -8.03
CA PRO A 70 -6.44 -14.58 -7.25
C PRO A 70 -5.08 -13.92 -7.16
N SER A 71 -4.59 -13.37 -8.28
CA SER A 71 -3.28 -12.72 -8.41
C SER A 71 -3.32 -11.58 -9.42
N LEU A 72 -2.39 -10.63 -9.26
CA LEU A 72 -2.13 -9.54 -10.21
C LEU A 72 -1.09 -9.92 -11.27
N GLU A 73 -0.61 -11.17 -11.28
CA GLU A 73 0.38 -11.69 -12.23
C GLU A 73 1.65 -10.84 -12.32
N GLY A 74 2.11 -10.33 -11.17
CA GLY A 74 3.31 -9.50 -11.08
C GLY A 74 3.12 -8.04 -11.46
N GLN A 75 1.90 -7.61 -11.74
CA GLN A 75 1.60 -6.20 -12.02
C GLN A 75 1.36 -5.42 -10.73
N GLU A 76 1.51 -4.09 -10.84
CA GLU A 76 1.02 -3.17 -9.80
C GLU A 76 -0.51 -3.08 -9.86
N ILE A 77 -1.13 -2.95 -8.68
CA ILE A 77 -2.60 -2.97 -8.55
C ILE A 77 -3.27 -1.78 -9.24
N GLU A 78 -2.60 -0.64 -9.34
CA GLU A 78 -3.14 0.57 -9.97
C GLU A 78 -3.37 0.40 -11.47
N PRO A 79 -2.35 0.07 -12.28
CA PRO A 79 -2.57 -0.14 -13.71
C PRO A 79 -3.49 -1.34 -13.98
N PHE A 80 -3.44 -2.39 -13.15
CA PHE A 80 -4.35 -3.52 -13.28
C PHE A 80 -5.81 -3.11 -13.05
N ALA A 81 -6.09 -2.35 -11.98
CA ALA A 81 -7.43 -1.86 -11.68
C ALA A 81 -7.97 -0.91 -12.76
N GLN A 82 -7.11 -0.06 -13.32
CA GLN A 82 -7.47 0.81 -14.43
C GLN A 82 -7.83 0.01 -15.67
N ALA A 83 -6.96 -0.90 -16.10
CA ALA A 83 -7.19 -1.75 -17.27
C ALA A 83 -8.45 -2.61 -17.11
N LEU A 84 -8.70 -3.14 -15.90
CA LEU A 84 -9.89 -3.91 -15.59
C LEU A 84 -11.15 -3.06 -15.66
N ALA A 85 -11.12 -1.87 -15.07
CA ALA A 85 -12.26 -0.94 -15.09
C ALA A 85 -12.62 -0.47 -16.50
N GLU A 86 -11.61 -0.19 -17.33
CA GLU A 86 -11.76 0.18 -18.73
C GLU A 86 -12.31 -0.99 -19.56
N SER A 87 -11.73 -2.19 -19.41
CA SER A 87 -12.17 -3.41 -20.09
C SER A 87 -13.63 -3.75 -19.79
N TRP A 88 -14.05 -3.57 -18.55
CA TRP A 88 -15.42 -3.81 -18.13
C TRP A 88 -16.39 -2.66 -18.40
N GLY A 89 -15.88 -1.49 -18.83
CA GLY A 89 -16.69 -0.29 -19.10
C GLY A 89 -17.46 0.19 -17.87
N ILE A 90 -16.80 0.15 -16.68
CA ILE A 90 -17.42 0.50 -15.41
C ILE A 90 -17.81 1.98 -15.39
N GLY A 91 -19.08 2.30 -15.11
CA GLY A 91 -19.57 3.68 -15.01
C GLY A 91 -20.03 4.30 -16.31
N GLY A 92 -19.89 3.58 -17.44
CA GLY A 92 -20.30 4.05 -18.76
C GLY A 92 -19.40 5.16 -19.34
N GLN A 93 -19.52 5.38 -20.66
CA GLN A 93 -18.67 6.36 -21.36
C GLN A 93 -19.10 7.81 -21.15
N GLU A 94 -20.38 8.05 -20.87
CA GLU A 94 -20.92 9.41 -20.76
C GLU A 94 -21.00 9.91 -19.32
N SER A 95 -21.41 9.06 -18.37
CA SER A 95 -21.62 9.47 -16.99
C SER A 95 -20.38 9.37 -16.10
N GLU A 96 -19.45 8.48 -16.43
CA GLU A 96 -18.25 8.15 -15.64
C GLU A 96 -18.55 7.92 -14.15
N ASN A 97 -19.78 7.44 -13.82
CA ASN A 97 -20.25 7.23 -12.45
C ASN A 97 -19.94 5.81 -11.96
N GLY A 98 -18.70 5.41 -12.07
CA GLY A 98 -18.23 4.08 -11.71
C GLY A 98 -17.23 4.05 -10.57
N LEU A 99 -17.25 2.95 -9.80
CA LEU A 99 -16.28 2.64 -8.78
C LEU A 99 -15.96 1.16 -8.81
N LEU A 100 -14.68 0.82 -8.79
CA LEU A 100 -14.19 -0.55 -8.69
C LEU A 100 -13.51 -0.75 -7.33
N PHE A 101 -13.98 -1.72 -6.55
CA PHE A 101 -13.29 -2.21 -5.38
C PHE A 101 -12.61 -3.52 -5.73
N LEU A 102 -11.30 -3.48 -5.95
CA LEU A 102 -10.46 -4.61 -6.35
C LEU A 102 -9.71 -5.18 -5.14
N VAL A 103 -9.70 -6.51 -5.03
CA VAL A 103 -8.96 -7.25 -3.98
C VAL A 103 -8.15 -8.37 -4.63
N ALA A 104 -6.86 -8.42 -4.36
CA ALA A 104 -5.93 -9.46 -4.79
C ALA A 104 -5.29 -10.13 -3.54
N PRO A 105 -5.83 -11.27 -3.11
CA PRO A 105 -5.43 -11.89 -1.84
C PRO A 105 -4.02 -12.46 -1.85
N ASN A 106 -3.50 -12.95 -2.97
CA ASN A 106 -2.14 -13.51 -3.02
C ASN A 106 -1.09 -12.43 -2.74
N GLU A 107 -1.25 -11.24 -3.31
CA GLU A 107 -0.38 -10.09 -3.07
C GLU A 107 -0.75 -9.32 -1.80
N ARG A 108 -1.87 -9.65 -1.17
CA ARG A 108 -2.46 -8.90 -0.05
C ARG A 108 -2.63 -7.43 -0.39
N ARG A 109 -3.15 -7.17 -1.56
CA ARG A 109 -3.36 -5.80 -2.07
C ARG A 109 -4.84 -5.57 -2.35
N MET A 110 -5.27 -4.35 -2.12
CA MET A 110 -6.62 -3.89 -2.47
C MET A 110 -6.57 -2.48 -3.00
N ARG A 111 -7.55 -2.13 -3.83
CA ARG A 111 -7.69 -0.78 -4.38
C ARG A 111 -9.17 -0.41 -4.50
N ILE A 112 -9.49 0.80 -4.09
CA ILE A 112 -10.72 1.48 -4.50
C ILE A 112 -10.35 2.41 -5.64
N HIS A 113 -10.87 2.14 -6.84
CA HIS A 113 -10.61 2.92 -8.05
C HIS A 113 -11.90 3.62 -8.46
N THR A 114 -11.85 4.95 -8.56
CA THR A 114 -13.04 5.80 -8.74
C THR A 114 -12.98 6.49 -10.08
N ALA A 115 -14.03 6.38 -10.87
CA ALA A 115 -14.19 7.13 -12.11
C ALA A 115 -14.42 8.62 -11.85
N ARG A 116 -14.19 9.44 -12.85
CA ARG A 116 -14.17 10.91 -12.73
C ARG A 116 -15.47 11.49 -12.18
N GLY A 117 -16.62 10.96 -12.58
CA GLY A 117 -17.93 11.45 -12.12
C GLY A 117 -18.20 11.24 -10.63
N LEU A 118 -17.46 10.33 -9.96
CA LEU A 118 -17.60 10.08 -8.52
C LEU A 118 -16.49 10.70 -7.67
N GLN A 119 -15.48 11.35 -8.25
CA GLN A 119 -14.32 11.87 -7.51
C GLN A 119 -14.68 12.92 -6.45
N GLU A 120 -15.70 13.75 -6.71
CA GLU A 120 -16.15 14.75 -5.74
C GLU A 120 -16.76 14.11 -4.48
N ARG A 121 -17.31 12.90 -4.60
CA ARG A 121 -17.94 12.16 -3.50
C ARG A 121 -17.01 11.14 -2.86
N MET A 122 -16.19 10.49 -3.68
CA MET A 122 -15.22 9.48 -3.26
C MET A 122 -13.81 9.94 -3.67
N THR A 123 -13.21 10.78 -2.83
CA THR A 123 -11.84 11.26 -3.03
C THR A 123 -10.81 10.20 -2.66
N ASP A 124 -9.56 10.36 -3.09
CA ASP A 124 -8.46 9.46 -2.76
C ASP A 124 -8.27 9.32 -1.24
N ILE A 125 -8.46 10.43 -0.51
CA ILE A 125 -8.35 10.48 0.94
C ILE A 125 -9.43 9.62 1.60
N MET A 126 -10.67 9.70 1.11
CA MET A 126 -11.78 8.90 1.62
C MET A 126 -11.63 7.44 1.26
N SER A 127 -11.23 7.13 0.04
CA SER A 127 -10.88 5.77 -0.40
C SER A 127 -9.79 5.16 0.50
N GLY A 128 -8.71 5.90 0.77
CA GLY A 128 -7.64 5.47 1.65
C GLY A 128 -8.08 5.29 3.11
N ARG A 129 -9.00 6.13 3.59
CA ARG A 129 -9.59 5.98 4.93
C ARG A 129 -10.43 4.72 5.05
N ILE A 130 -11.30 4.44 4.08
CA ILE A 130 -12.12 3.21 4.06
C ILE A 130 -11.22 1.97 4.05
N ILE A 131 -10.20 1.96 3.20
CA ILE A 131 -9.23 0.87 3.15
C ILE A 131 -8.56 0.67 4.51
N ARG A 132 -7.99 1.72 5.08
CA ARG A 132 -7.18 1.66 6.31
C ARG A 132 -8.00 1.36 7.55
N ASP A 133 -9.15 2.04 7.70
CA ASP A 133 -9.88 2.07 8.97
C ASP A 133 -11.01 1.03 9.01
N VAL A 134 -11.52 0.56 7.85
CA VAL A 134 -12.65 -0.38 7.77
C VAL A 134 -12.20 -1.74 7.25
N VAL A 135 -11.53 -1.79 6.08
CA VAL A 135 -11.24 -3.06 5.39
C VAL A 135 -10.02 -3.76 5.98
N THR A 136 -8.89 -3.03 6.11
CA THR A 136 -7.61 -3.59 6.56
C THR A 136 -7.69 -4.30 7.92
N PRO A 137 -8.37 -3.78 8.95
CA PRO A 137 -8.46 -4.47 10.24
C PRO A 137 -9.15 -5.83 10.15
N ARG A 138 -10.21 -5.94 9.34
CA ARG A 138 -10.92 -7.20 9.12
C ARG A 138 -10.09 -8.21 8.34
N PHE A 139 -9.41 -7.76 7.28
CA PHE A 139 -8.51 -8.59 6.48
C PHE A 139 -7.35 -9.13 7.31
N LYS A 140 -6.76 -8.32 8.20
CA LYS A 140 -5.75 -8.76 9.17
C LYS A 140 -6.28 -9.79 10.17
N ALA A 141 -7.56 -9.72 10.50
CA ALA A 141 -8.22 -10.71 11.34
C ALA A 141 -8.61 -12.00 10.59
N GLY A 142 -8.37 -12.07 9.27
CA GLY A 142 -8.72 -13.21 8.42
C GLY A 142 -10.15 -13.17 7.87
N ASP A 143 -10.95 -12.16 8.22
CA ASP A 143 -12.31 -11.98 7.74
C ASP A 143 -12.33 -11.22 6.41
N LEU A 144 -12.02 -11.93 5.31
CA LEU A 144 -11.98 -11.32 3.98
C LEU A 144 -13.39 -10.99 3.47
N SER A 145 -14.35 -11.91 3.61
CA SER A 145 -15.73 -11.69 3.16
C SER A 145 -16.39 -10.54 3.90
N GLY A 146 -16.37 -10.56 5.23
CA GLY A 146 -16.92 -9.48 6.05
C GLY A 146 -16.19 -8.15 5.86
N GLY A 147 -14.89 -8.17 5.55
CA GLY A 147 -14.12 -6.99 5.22
C GLY A 147 -14.55 -6.34 3.89
N ILE A 148 -14.87 -7.16 2.88
CA ILE A 148 -15.41 -6.70 1.59
C ILE A 148 -16.82 -6.11 1.80
N VAL A 149 -17.68 -6.79 2.53
CA VAL A 149 -19.04 -6.29 2.83
C VAL A 149 -18.97 -4.93 3.53
N ALA A 150 -18.18 -4.84 4.61
CA ALA A 150 -18.02 -3.58 5.34
C ALA A 150 -17.39 -2.46 4.51
N GLY A 151 -16.47 -2.81 3.61
CA GLY A 151 -15.88 -1.87 2.66
C GLY A 151 -16.93 -1.31 1.70
N VAL A 152 -17.77 -2.17 1.14
CA VAL A 152 -18.88 -1.76 0.27
C VAL A 152 -19.90 -0.91 1.03
N ASP A 153 -20.23 -1.26 2.27
CA ASP A 153 -21.13 -0.47 3.11
C ASP A 153 -20.59 0.95 3.31
N ALA A 154 -19.32 1.08 3.63
CA ALA A 154 -18.67 2.37 3.81
C ALA A 154 -18.58 3.17 2.50
N ILE A 155 -18.34 2.49 1.36
CA ILE A 155 -18.32 3.11 0.03
C ILE A 155 -19.70 3.69 -0.30
N VAL A 156 -20.76 2.89 -0.18
CA VAL A 156 -22.13 3.34 -0.47
C VAL A 156 -22.52 4.49 0.44
N GLN A 157 -22.27 4.37 1.75
CA GLN A 157 -22.52 5.45 2.70
C GLN A 157 -21.81 6.76 2.32
N GLN A 158 -20.55 6.67 1.89
CA GLN A 158 -19.77 7.85 1.46
C GLN A 158 -20.34 8.47 0.17
N LEU A 159 -20.75 7.64 -0.79
CA LEU A 159 -21.34 8.10 -2.05
C LEU A 159 -22.70 8.77 -1.86
N ASP A 160 -23.45 8.40 -0.81
CA ASP A 160 -24.77 8.94 -0.50
C ASP A 160 -24.73 10.20 0.35
N MET A 161 -23.55 10.54 0.90
CA MET A 161 -23.38 11.78 1.66
C MET A 161 -23.63 13.01 0.78
N ASP A 162 -24.15 14.07 1.41
CA ASP A 162 -24.22 15.38 0.79
C ASP A 162 -22.81 15.87 0.42
N PRO A 163 -22.59 16.44 -0.79
CA PRO A 163 -21.27 16.91 -1.20
C PRO A 163 -20.63 17.90 -0.24
N ALA A 164 -21.41 18.73 0.45
CA ALA A 164 -20.90 19.66 1.43
C ALA A 164 -20.37 18.94 2.68
N GLN A 165 -21.07 17.90 3.14
CA GLN A 165 -20.62 17.06 4.24
C GLN A 165 -19.38 16.24 3.86
N ALA A 166 -19.34 15.69 2.65
CA ALA A 166 -18.18 14.97 2.14
C ALA A 166 -16.91 15.84 2.13
N LYS A 167 -17.02 17.09 1.66
CA LYS A 167 -15.92 18.08 1.69
C LYS A 167 -15.48 18.42 3.11
N ALA A 168 -16.39 18.63 4.04
CA ALA A 168 -16.06 18.92 5.44
C ALA A 168 -15.29 17.77 6.11
N ILE A 169 -15.68 16.52 5.83
CA ILE A 169 -14.98 15.32 6.33
C ILE A 169 -13.59 15.21 5.70
N GLU A 170 -13.46 15.46 4.41
CA GLU A 170 -12.18 15.47 3.70
C GLU A 170 -11.21 16.50 4.28
N GLU A 171 -11.68 17.73 4.51
CA GLU A 171 -10.87 18.80 5.12
C GLU A 171 -10.42 18.42 6.54
N ALA A 172 -11.30 17.82 7.33
CA ALA A 172 -10.96 17.34 8.66
C ALA A 172 -9.89 16.22 8.61
N GLU A 173 -9.98 15.31 7.64
CA GLU A 173 -8.99 14.24 7.47
C GLU A 173 -7.65 14.79 6.97
N LYS A 174 -7.64 15.74 6.03
CA LYS A 174 -6.43 16.47 5.60
C LYS A 174 -5.75 17.14 6.78
N ALA A 175 -6.52 17.82 7.63
CA ALA A 175 -6.01 18.48 8.83
C ALA A 175 -5.41 17.46 9.83
N ARG A 176 -6.05 16.30 10.00
CA ARG A 176 -5.56 15.20 10.83
C ARG A 176 -4.22 14.65 10.32
N GLN A 177 -4.15 14.36 9.03
CA GLN A 177 -2.92 13.85 8.39
C GLN A 177 -1.78 14.87 8.51
N ALA A 178 -2.04 16.15 8.30
CA ALA A 178 -1.06 17.23 8.45
C ALA A 178 -0.56 17.34 9.91
N ARG A 179 -1.41 17.15 10.91
CA ARG A 179 -0.99 17.11 12.33
C ARG A 179 -0.10 15.94 12.64
N VAL A 180 -0.45 14.73 12.14
CA VAL A 180 0.38 13.52 12.32
C VAL A 180 1.76 13.70 11.67
N ALA A 181 1.81 14.24 10.45
CA ALA A 181 3.07 14.52 9.75
C ALA A 181 3.94 15.52 10.50
N LYS A 182 3.36 16.59 11.09
CA LYS A 182 4.10 17.59 11.89
C LYS A 182 4.69 16.99 13.17
N VAL A 183 4.03 16.01 13.78
CA VAL A 183 4.53 15.34 15.00
C VAL A 183 5.62 14.34 14.67
N ALA A 184 5.54 13.66 13.53
CA ALA A 184 6.51 12.65 13.11
C ALA A 184 7.84 13.25 12.62
N ALA A 185 7.81 14.40 11.96
CA ALA A 185 9.00 15.03 11.37
C ALA A 185 10.13 15.33 12.37
N PRO A 186 9.90 15.93 13.56
CA PRO A 186 10.98 16.20 14.51
C PRO A 186 11.54 14.93 15.16
N ALA A 187 10.74 13.88 15.32
CA ALA A 187 11.21 12.61 15.88
C ALA A 187 12.21 11.92 14.94
N ILE A 188 11.96 11.92 13.65
CA ILE A 188 12.84 11.35 12.63
C ILE A 188 14.14 12.16 12.53
N ALA A 189 14.07 13.48 12.51
CA ALA A 189 15.23 14.36 12.48
C ALA A 189 16.12 14.16 13.72
N GLY A 190 15.51 13.96 14.89
CA GLY A 190 16.24 13.65 16.13
C GLY A 190 17.01 12.34 16.05
N VAL A 191 16.44 11.28 15.50
CA VAL A 191 17.12 9.99 15.32
C VAL A 191 18.31 10.13 14.37
N PHE A 192 18.16 10.80 13.24
CA PHE A 192 19.28 11.04 12.31
C PHE A 192 20.38 11.89 12.93
N PHE A 193 20.04 12.91 13.74
CA PHE A 193 21.00 13.70 14.46
C PHE A 193 21.82 12.86 15.44
N TRP A 194 21.19 11.98 16.21
CA TRP A 194 21.88 11.09 17.15
C TRP A 194 22.75 10.05 16.43
N ILE A 195 22.31 9.50 15.31
CA ILE A 195 23.13 8.59 14.49
C ILE A 195 24.35 9.33 13.94
N ALA A 196 24.16 10.52 13.38
CA ALA A 196 25.26 11.33 12.87
C ALA A 196 26.27 11.71 13.99
N MET A 197 25.79 12.03 15.18
CA MET A 197 26.60 12.31 16.35
C MET A 197 27.42 11.08 16.78
N LEU A 198 26.80 9.88 16.81
CA LEU A 198 27.50 8.63 17.13
C LEU A 198 28.60 8.31 16.11
N VAL A 199 28.30 8.47 14.81
CA VAL A 199 29.28 8.28 13.74
C VAL A 199 30.42 9.30 13.85
N PHE A 200 30.14 10.57 14.14
CA PHE A 200 31.13 11.60 14.36
C PHE A 200 32.05 11.25 15.55
N PHE A 201 31.48 10.83 16.69
CA PHE A 201 32.27 10.38 17.84
C PHE A 201 33.11 9.16 17.51
N ALA A 202 32.59 8.18 16.80
CA ALA A 202 33.35 7.01 16.38
C ALA A 202 34.53 7.36 15.47
N ILE A 203 34.37 8.35 14.57
CA ILE A 203 35.45 8.84 13.69
C ILE A 203 36.50 9.64 14.48
N VAL A 204 36.04 10.56 15.32
CA VAL A 204 36.94 11.44 16.09
C VAL A 204 37.71 10.69 17.15
N PHE A 205 37.06 9.80 17.91
CA PHE A 205 37.70 9.05 18.98
C PHE A 205 38.29 7.72 18.52
N GLY A 206 37.76 7.10 17.46
CA GLY A 206 38.31 5.87 16.88
C GLY A 206 39.68 6.06 16.20
N ARG A 207 40.01 7.30 15.80
CA ARG A 207 41.33 7.61 15.24
C ARG A 207 42.45 7.73 16.26
N ARG A 208 42.15 7.77 17.57
CA ARG A 208 43.16 7.95 18.63
C ARG A 208 43.79 6.66 19.16
N THR A 209 43.40 5.47 18.68
CA THR A 209 43.98 4.20 19.13
C THR A 209 44.93 3.56 18.11
N ARG A 210 45.70 4.37 17.37
CA ARG A 210 46.88 3.89 16.65
C ARG A 210 48.14 4.28 17.44
N GLY A 211 48.34 3.63 18.58
CA GLY A 211 49.49 3.88 19.42
C GLY A 211 49.84 2.73 20.31
N ARG A 212 50.85 1.95 19.89
CA ARG A 212 51.71 1.12 20.73
C ARG A 212 51.14 -0.23 21.25
N ARG A 213 51.47 -1.28 20.50
CA ARG A 213 51.48 -2.64 21.01
C ARG A 213 52.44 -2.73 22.20
N TYR A 214 51.92 -2.82 23.41
CA TYR A 214 52.64 -3.27 24.57
C TYR A 214 52.21 -4.70 24.84
N HIS A 215 53.14 -5.64 24.73
CA HIS A 215 52.95 -7.03 25.13
C HIS A 215 52.83 -7.05 26.66
N GLY A 216 51.61 -7.27 27.16
CA GLY A 216 51.32 -7.51 28.55
C GLY A 216 50.37 -8.69 28.68
N ARG A 217 50.91 -9.79 29.11
CA ARG A 217 50.25 -11.08 29.42
C ARG A 217 49.43 -10.90 30.70
N GLY A 218 48.11 -11.10 30.63
CA GLY A 218 47.22 -11.25 31.78
C GLY A 218 46.03 -10.30 31.78
N GLY A 219 44.80 -10.82 31.64
CA GLY A 219 43.59 -10.13 32.07
C GLY A 219 42.39 -10.16 31.15
N ASP A 220 41.95 -11.33 30.67
CA ASP A 220 40.74 -11.44 29.83
C ASP A 220 39.39 -11.41 30.58
N ALA A 221 39.40 -11.21 31.91
CA ALA A 221 38.19 -11.23 32.73
C ALA A 221 37.52 -9.85 32.88
N ALA A 222 38.26 -8.76 32.75
CA ALA A 222 37.72 -7.41 33.00
C ALA A 222 36.95 -6.82 31.81
N SER A 223 37.24 -7.25 30.59
CA SER A 223 36.57 -6.75 29.37
C SER A 223 35.19 -7.37 29.17
N ALA A 224 34.98 -8.60 29.61
CA ALA A 224 33.70 -9.28 29.51
C ALA A 224 32.66 -8.70 30.50
N VAL A 225 33.11 -8.34 31.73
CA VAL A 225 32.24 -7.75 32.76
C VAL A 225 31.81 -6.33 32.37
N GLY A 226 32.70 -5.52 31.79
CA GLY A 226 32.40 -4.18 31.35
C GLY A 226 31.33 -4.14 30.21
N ASN A 227 31.40 -5.08 29.28
CA ASN A 227 30.43 -5.18 28.19
C ASN A 227 29.04 -5.62 28.69
N VAL A 228 28.97 -6.58 29.61
CA VAL A 228 27.70 -7.05 30.19
C VAL A 228 27.04 -5.97 31.04
N LEU A 229 27.82 -5.22 31.85
CA LEU A 229 27.27 -4.13 32.67
C LEU A 229 26.78 -2.94 31.81
N MET A 230 27.48 -2.63 30.73
CA MET A 230 27.04 -1.56 29.78
C MET A 230 25.74 -1.93 29.07
N TRP A 231 25.60 -3.17 28.60
CA TRP A 231 24.36 -3.64 27.97
C TRP A 231 23.20 -3.73 28.96
N THR A 232 23.45 -4.13 30.21
CA THR A 232 22.42 -4.18 31.27
C THR A 232 21.97 -2.78 31.67
N ALA A 233 22.86 -1.81 31.74
CA ALA A 233 22.53 -0.42 32.05
C ALA A 233 21.71 0.26 30.91
N ILE A 234 22.06 0.01 29.65
CA ILE A 234 21.32 0.49 28.49
C ILE A 234 19.92 -0.13 28.46
N ASN A 235 19.80 -1.43 28.72
CA ASN A 235 18.51 -2.12 28.73
C ASN A 235 17.62 -1.68 29.91
N ALA A 236 18.20 -1.39 31.07
CA ALA A 236 17.48 -0.85 32.22
C ALA A 236 17.01 0.59 32.00
N ALA A 237 17.82 1.43 31.32
CA ALA A 237 17.44 2.80 30.99
C ALA A 237 16.34 2.87 29.92
N MET A 238 16.31 1.93 28.97
CA MET A 238 15.24 1.85 27.96
C MET A 238 13.95 1.26 28.53
N ASN A 239 14.01 0.49 29.62
CA ASN A 239 12.84 -0.21 30.15
C ASN A 239 12.21 0.48 31.37
N SER A 240 12.80 1.55 31.90
CA SER A 240 12.28 2.27 33.07
C SER A 240 11.14 3.25 32.75
N GLY A 241 10.69 3.33 31.51
CA GLY A 241 9.64 4.26 31.06
C GLY A 241 8.27 3.66 30.71
N ARG A 242 8.07 2.36 30.91
CA ARG A 242 6.77 1.75 30.59
C ARG A 242 6.38 0.68 31.60
N GLY A 243 5.52 1.07 32.50
CA GLY A 243 4.79 0.15 33.34
C GLY A 243 3.73 -0.62 32.55
N SER A 244 3.70 -1.92 32.80
CA SER A 244 2.59 -2.85 32.67
C SER A 244 2.13 -3.26 31.27
N GLY A 245 2.34 -4.54 30.95
CA GLY A 245 1.44 -5.34 30.10
C GLY A 245 2.10 -6.15 28.99
N GLY A 246 2.39 -7.42 29.28
CA GLY A 246 2.22 -8.52 28.35
C GLY A 246 3.25 -8.67 27.25
N GLY A 247 4.07 -9.71 27.40
CA GLY A 247 5.01 -10.21 26.44
C GLY A 247 4.36 -10.60 25.11
N TRP A 248 5.21 -10.66 24.11
CA TRP A 248 5.37 -11.74 23.12
C TRP A 248 6.54 -11.37 22.22
N GLY A 249 7.41 -12.31 22.11
CA GLY A 249 8.60 -12.24 21.31
C GLY A 249 8.30 -12.53 19.85
N GLY A 250 9.30 -12.29 19.04
CA GLY A 250 9.52 -13.02 17.81
C GLY A 250 9.49 -12.18 16.54
N GLY A 251 10.66 -11.95 16.00
CA GLY A 251 10.98 -12.23 14.63
C GLY A 251 10.72 -11.15 13.58
N GLY A 252 11.75 -10.48 13.21
CA GLY A 252 12.34 -10.57 11.89
C GLY A 252 11.71 -9.78 10.77
N GLY A 253 12.44 -8.83 10.27
CA GLY A 253 12.71 -8.75 8.87
C GLY A 253 11.92 -7.75 8.04
N GLY A 254 12.65 -6.84 7.45
CA GLY A 254 12.40 -6.41 6.10
C GLY A 254 11.79 -5.02 5.96
N GLY A 255 12.70 -4.08 5.73
CA GLY A 255 12.44 -2.76 5.24
C GLY A 255 11.69 -2.75 3.93
N GLY A 256 10.97 -1.72 3.71
CA GLY A 256 10.36 -1.33 2.49
C GLY A 256 9.90 0.09 2.66
N GLY A 257 10.83 1.04 2.44
CA GLY A 257 10.52 2.43 2.31
C GLY A 257 9.67 2.61 1.04
N GLY A 258 8.36 2.75 1.17
CA GLY A 258 7.49 3.26 0.15
C GLY A 258 7.52 4.77 0.18
N GLY A 259 8.35 5.38 -0.66
CA GLY A 259 8.35 6.79 -0.94
C GLY A 259 7.00 7.21 -1.50
N PHE A 260 6.43 8.25 -0.92
CA PHE A 260 5.36 9.02 -1.54
C PHE A 260 5.95 9.78 -2.73
N GLY A 261 5.75 9.26 -3.92
CA GLY A 261 6.25 9.86 -5.15
C GLY A 261 5.26 9.76 -6.28
N GLY A 262 4.80 10.94 -6.75
CA GLY A 262 4.55 11.20 -8.14
C GLY A 262 3.22 10.79 -8.72
N PHE A 263 2.32 11.74 -8.73
CA PHE A 263 1.21 11.81 -9.69
C PHE A 263 1.79 12.13 -11.07
N GLY A 264 1.71 11.17 -12.00
CA GLY A 264 2.06 11.39 -13.40
C GLY A 264 1.00 10.75 -14.27
N GLY A 265 0.31 11.61 -15.03
CA GLY A 265 -0.89 11.33 -15.79
C GLY A 265 -0.65 10.60 -17.10
N GLY A 266 -1.76 10.25 -17.74
CA GLY A 266 -1.90 9.90 -19.13
C GLY A 266 -3.11 9.09 -19.48
N GLY A 267 -4.13 9.75 -19.96
CA GLY A 267 -5.03 9.46 -21.06
C GLY A 267 -5.90 8.20 -21.04
N GLY A 268 -7.20 8.43 -20.92
CA GLY A 268 -8.27 7.48 -21.22
C GLY A 268 -9.35 7.52 -20.15
N GLY A 269 -10.63 7.64 -20.49
CA GLY A 269 -11.82 7.88 -19.69
C GLY A 269 -11.95 7.44 -18.23
N PHE A 270 -11.00 6.72 -17.68
CA PHE A 270 -10.91 6.31 -16.29
C PHE A 270 -9.71 6.96 -15.59
N ASN A 271 -9.44 8.24 -15.86
CA ASN A 271 -8.48 9.06 -15.11
C ASN A 271 -9.05 9.39 -13.70
N GLY A 272 -9.58 8.36 -13.07
CA GLY A 272 -10.18 8.44 -11.77
C GLY A 272 -9.13 8.38 -10.67
N GLY A 273 -9.44 9.03 -9.58
CA GLY A 273 -8.72 8.88 -8.33
C GLY A 273 -8.92 7.50 -7.70
N GLY A 274 -8.46 7.38 -6.49
CA GLY A 274 -8.61 6.16 -5.70
C GLY A 274 -7.45 5.98 -4.74
N ALA A 275 -7.50 4.92 -3.97
CA ALA A 275 -6.41 4.58 -3.07
C ALA A 275 -6.13 3.09 -3.09
N SER A 276 -4.88 2.74 -2.83
CA SER A 276 -4.43 1.37 -2.68
C SER A 276 -3.98 1.11 -1.25
N GLY A 277 -4.09 -0.13 -0.81
CA GLY A 277 -3.64 -0.59 0.48
C GLY A 277 -3.25 -2.04 0.48
N GLY A 278 -2.62 -2.46 1.60
CA GLY A 278 -2.25 -3.84 1.86
C GLY A 278 -2.57 -4.24 3.29
N TRP A 279 -2.55 -5.54 3.61
CA TRP A 279 -2.82 -6.10 4.94
C TRP A 279 -1.88 -7.24 5.34
#